data_64f69b6c9f163e1ac4c4e3f0b7fedd28
#
_entry.id   64f69b6c9f163e1ac4c4e3f0b7fedd28
#
_cell.length_a   1.000
_cell.length_b   1.000
_cell.length_c   1.000
_cell.angle_alpha   90.00
_cell.angle_beta   90.00
_cell.angle_gamma   90.00
#
_symmetry.space_group_name_H-M   'P 1'
#
loop_
_entity.id
_entity.type
_entity.pdbx_description
1 polymer ?
#
loop_
_entity_poly.entity_id
_entity_poly.type
_entity_poly.pdbx_seq_one_letter_code
_entity_poly.pdbx_strand_id
1 'polypeptide(L)'
;MDRKYFNELSRILAKQDIESIVQREDNLTILLDGLPACHVGATSQMFVALGNLRTPEADDLYHRTAPIAETVREYMTAIEKAPLLKARDLDEDFRLLTEFNGTVLAGRETEKGYGYKFVTWQRDYDGTGVGQGHYYIDNYTAAKEDFAERAGLVPRDRLFTNEQFTEIYRCLRNTMDSEHELTYEQEKLIEKTASQIECAVPDIQDRDGQAKGMAQKLSI
;
A
#
# COMPACT_ATOMS: atom_id res chain seq x y z
N MET A 1 19.19 -9.75 11.58
CA MET A 1 18.22 -9.00 10.74
C MET A 1 17.11 -9.90 10.19
N ASP A 2 17.45 -11.04 9.62
CA ASP A 2 16.50 -11.84 8.84
C ASP A 2 15.33 -12.41 9.67
N ARG A 3 15.59 -12.97 10.85
CA ARG A 3 14.51 -13.48 11.73
C ARG A 3 13.53 -12.38 12.18
N LYS A 4 14.03 -11.17 12.44
CA LYS A 4 13.20 -10.02 12.81
C LYS A 4 12.29 -9.61 11.63
N TYR A 5 12.84 -9.61 10.42
CA TYR A 5 12.07 -9.35 9.20
C TYR A 5 10.96 -10.38 9.00
N PHE A 6 11.26 -11.68 9.09
CA PHE A 6 10.26 -12.72 8.92
C PHE A 6 9.16 -12.69 9.99
N ASN A 7 9.51 -12.40 11.24
CA ASN A 7 8.52 -12.24 12.30
C ASN A 7 7.58 -11.05 12.03
N GLU A 8 8.13 -9.92 11.60
CA GLU A 8 7.35 -8.75 11.25
C GLU A 8 6.48 -9.01 10.02
N LEU A 9 7.03 -9.62 8.98
CA LEU A 9 6.27 -9.97 7.78
C LEU A 9 5.12 -10.93 8.11
N SER A 10 5.38 -11.98 8.89
CA SER A 10 4.32 -12.91 9.34
C SER A 10 3.22 -12.19 10.12
N ARG A 11 3.58 -11.23 10.98
CA ARG A 11 2.64 -10.42 11.74
C ARG A 11 1.77 -9.53 10.84
N ILE A 12 2.34 -8.93 9.81
CA ILE A 12 1.59 -8.09 8.84
C ILE A 12 0.69 -8.96 7.96
N LEU A 13 1.17 -10.12 7.50
CA LEU A 13 0.40 -11.06 6.69
C LEU A 13 -0.83 -11.59 7.46
N ALA A 14 -0.65 -11.93 8.74
CA ALA A 14 -1.75 -12.37 9.59
C ALA A 14 -2.88 -11.34 9.74
N LYS A 15 -2.59 -10.04 9.62
CA LYS A 15 -3.62 -8.98 9.60
C LYS A 15 -4.44 -8.94 8.30
N GLN A 16 -3.96 -9.62 7.27
CA GLN A 16 -4.63 -9.73 5.97
C GLN A 16 -5.15 -11.15 5.70
N ASP A 17 -5.30 -11.93 6.79
CA ASP A 17 -5.77 -13.32 6.75
C ASP A 17 -4.90 -14.22 5.85
N ILE A 18 -3.59 -13.90 5.75
CA ILE A 18 -2.61 -14.71 5.03
C ILE A 18 -1.81 -15.53 6.03
N GLU A 19 -1.97 -16.85 5.94
CA GLU A 19 -1.27 -17.80 6.80
C GLU A 19 0.19 -17.95 6.39
N SER A 20 1.10 -17.93 7.38
CA SER A 20 2.53 -18.06 7.13
C SER A 20 3.26 -18.74 8.27
N ILE A 21 4.36 -19.41 7.94
CA ILE A 21 5.25 -20.09 8.90
C ILE A 21 6.69 -19.63 8.67
N VAL A 22 7.32 -19.12 9.72
CA VAL A 22 8.76 -18.83 9.70
C VAL A 22 9.52 -20.15 9.78
N GLN A 23 10.12 -20.56 8.66
CA GLN A 23 10.94 -21.77 8.59
C GLN A 23 12.42 -21.39 8.74
N ARG A 24 13.04 -21.78 9.86
CA ARG A 24 14.43 -21.50 10.16
C ARG A 24 14.80 -20.01 10.02
N GLU A 25 16.08 -19.68 9.89
CA GLU A 25 16.51 -18.27 9.80
C GLU A 25 16.48 -17.71 8.36
N ASP A 26 16.16 -18.53 7.36
CA ASP A 26 16.44 -18.22 5.96
C ASP A 26 15.23 -17.90 5.09
N ASN A 27 14.02 -18.29 5.50
CA ASN A 27 12.81 -18.01 4.73
C ASN A 27 11.52 -18.06 5.56
N LEU A 28 10.47 -17.44 4.98
CA LEU A 28 9.11 -17.53 5.46
C LEU A 28 8.28 -18.24 4.39
N THR A 29 7.50 -19.24 4.81
CA THR A 29 6.59 -19.99 3.91
C THR A 29 5.18 -19.45 4.04
N ILE A 30 4.57 -19.12 2.92
CA ILE A 30 3.16 -18.74 2.80
C ILE A 30 2.35 -20.00 2.55
N LEU A 31 1.24 -20.14 3.25
CA LEU A 31 0.38 -21.31 3.14
C LEU A 31 -0.93 -20.96 2.41
N LEU A 32 -1.42 -21.91 1.61
CA LEU A 32 -2.75 -21.93 1.05
C LEU A 32 -3.40 -23.24 1.48
N ASP A 33 -4.50 -23.17 2.22
CA ASP A 33 -5.19 -24.34 2.80
C ASP A 33 -4.25 -25.29 3.58
N GLY A 34 -3.31 -24.70 4.33
CA GLY A 34 -2.31 -25.43 5.11
C GLY A 34 -1.15 -26.04 4.31
N LEU A 35 -1.11 -25.86 2.99
CA LEU A 35 -0.03 -26.34 2.13
C LEU A 35 0.89 -25.19 1.68
N PRO A 36 2.22 -25.43 1.54
CA PRO A 36 3.14 -24.40 1.05
C PRO A 36 2.78 -23.91 -0.35
N ALA A 37 2.48 -22.62 -0.50
CA ALA A 37 2.21 -21.98 -1.79
C ALA A 37 3.46 -21.29 -2.35
N CYS A 38 4.12 -20.46 -1.55
CA CYS A 38 5.34 -19.78 -1.93
C CYS A 38 6.24 -19.49 -0.71
N HIS A 39 7.48 -19.10 -0.98
CA HIS A 39 8.46 -18.74 0.04
C HIS A 39 8.94 -17.31 -0.17
N VAL A 40 9.22 -16.63 0.93
CA VAL A 40 9.83 -15.29 0.93
C VAL A 40 11.21 -15.38 1.53
N GLY A 41 12.22 -14.94 0.80
CA GLY A 41 13.61 -14.87 1.26
C GLY A 41 13.94 -13.57 2.00
N ALA A 42 15.15 -13.50 2.54
CA ALA A 42 15.62 -12.38 3.38
C ALA A 42 15.68 -11.03 2.66
N THR A 43 15.75 -10.99 1.35
CA THR A 43 15.73 -9.76 0.53
C THR A 43 14.36 -9.49 -0.11
N SER A 44 13.29 -10.02 0.47
CA SER A 44 11.90 -9.98 -0.03
C SER A 44 11.66 -10.70 -1.36
N GLN A 45 12.67 -11.38 -1.93
CA GLN A 45 12.47 -12.17 -3.13
C GLN A 45 11.50 -13.32 -2.85
N MET A 46 10.61 -13.56 -3.80
CA MET A 46 9.62 -14.62 -3.70
C MET A 46 9.94 -15.80 -4.61
N PHE A 47 9.67 -17.00 -4.11
CA PHE A 47 9.87 -18.25 -4.81
C PHE A 47 8.61 -19.09 -4.74
N VAL A 48 8.21 -19.68 -5.85
CA VAL A 48 7.10 -20.65 -5.86
C VAL A 48 7.57 -21.94 -5.19
N ALA A 49 6.77 -22.53 -4.32
CA ALA A 49 7.10 -23.80 -3.67
C ALA A 49 7.19 -24.93 -4.70
N LEU A 50 8.30 -25.70 -4.65
CA LEU A 50 8.49 -26.85 -5.50
C LEU A 50 7.41 -27.90 -5.21
N GLY A 51 6.66 -28.30 -6.23
CA GLY A 51 5.62 -29.33 -6.13
C GLY A 51 4.20 -28.79 -6.01
N ASN A 52 4.01 -27.49 -5.82
CA ASN A 52 2.68 -26.90 -5.89
C ASN A 52 2.38 -26.44 -7.31
N LEU A 53 1.32 -27.01 -7.84
CA LEU A 53 0.70 -26.60 -9.09
C LEU A 53 0.41 -25.09 -9.01
N ARG A 54 0.70 -24.39 -10.11
CA ARG A 54 0.28 -23.01 -10.33
C ARG A 54 -1.25 -22.97 -10.43
N THR A 55 -1.91 -23.01 -9.30
CA THR A 55 -3.35 -22.76 -9.28
C THR A 55 -3.57 -21.23 -9.32
N PRO A 56 -4.69 -20.77 -9.88
CA PRO A 56 -5.03 -19.33 -9.87
C PRO A 56 -4.99 -18.74 -8.46
N GLU A 57 -5.41 -19.49 -7.45
CA GLU A 57 -5.45 -19.08 -6.04
C GLU A 57 -4.04 -18.90 -5.45
N ALA A 58 -3.10 -19.78 -5.82
CA ALA A 58 -1.69 -19.67 -5.39
C ALA A 58 -0.99 -18.51 -6.09
N ASP A 59 -1.33 -18.24 -7.35
CA ASP A 59 -0.81 -17.11 -8.10
C ASP A 59 -1.34 -15.77 -7.55
N ASP A 60 -2.64 -15.68 -7.23
CA ASP A 60 -3.24 -14.54 -6.54
C ASP A 60 -2.55 -14.27 -5.19
N LEU A 61 -2.36 -15.32 -4.39
CA LEU A 61 -1.70 -15.22 -3.08
C LEU A 61 -0.25 -14.73 -3.22
N TYR A 62 0.47 -15.19 -4.23
CA TYR A 62 1.81 -14.70 -4.56
C TYR A 62 1.79 -13.20 -4.86
N HIS A 63 0.91 -12.75 -5.75
CA HIS A 63 0.79 -11.34 -6.14
C HIS A 63 0.33 -10.44 -5.00
N ARG A 64 -0.51 -10.93 -4.10
CA ARG A 64 -0.90 -10.20 -2.88
C ARG A 64 0.23 -10.11 -1.86
N THR A 65 1.02 -11.15 -1.72
CA THR A 65 2.11 -11.21 -0.72
C THR A 65 3.33 -10.40 -1.13
N ALA A 66 3.70 -10.37 -2.41
CA ALA A 66 4.91 -9.73 -2.90
C ALA A 66 5.03 -8.24 -2.50
N PRO A 67 4.05 -7.36 -2.73
CA PRO A 67 4.13 -5.96 -2.34
C PRO A 67 4.18 -5.77 -0.83
N ILE A 68 3.58 -6.67 -0.04
CA ILE A 68 3.64 -6.63 1.42
C ILE A 68 5.07 -6.93 1.88
N ALA A 69 5.69 -7.98 1.33
CA ALA A 69 7.06 -8.38 1.68
C ALA A 69 8.07 -7.27 1.34
N GLU A 70 7.92 -6.62 0.18
CA GLU A 70 8.74 -5.48 -0.23
C GLU A 70 8.55 -4.29 0.71
N THR A 71 7.32 -3.93 1.04
CA THR A 71 7.00 -2.81 1.94
C THR A 71 7.57 -3.02 3.34
N VAL A 72 7.42 -4.23 3.90
CA VAL A 72 7.99 -4.57 5.20
C VAL A 72 9.52 -4.46 5.18
N ARG A 73 10.16 -4.95 4.12
CA ARG A 73 11.60 -4.86 3.96
C ARG A 73 12.08 -3.42 3.81
N GLU A 74 11.35 -2.61 3.04
CA GLU A 74 11.64 -1.20 2.82
C GLU A 74 11.69 -0.45 4.15
N TYR A 75 10.59 -0.47 4.93
CA TYR A 75 10.55 0.33 6.15
C TYR A 75 11.48 -0.17 7.25
N MET A 76 11.67 -1.48 7.38
CA MET A 76 12.63 -2.01 8.35
C MET A 76 14.05 -1.58 8.02
N THR A 77 14.42 -1.62 6.74
CA THR A 77 15.73 -1.17 6.27
C THR A 77 15.88 0.35 6.44
N ALA A 78 14.83 1.11 6.13
CA ALA A 78 14.83 2.56 6.29
C ALA A 78 15.02 2.96 7.76
N ILE A 79 14.26 2.36 8.69
CA ILE A 79 14.37 2.63 10.13
C ILE A 79 15.75 2.25 10.67
N GLU A 80 16.30 1.12 10.25
CA GLU A 80 17.62 0.67 10.72
C GLU A 80 18.74 1.65 10.33
N LYS A 81 18.68 2.20 9.12
CA LYS A 81 19.71 3.11 8.59
C LYS A 81 19.48 4.57 8.97
N ALA A 82 18.26 4.95 9.30
CA ALA A 82 17.89 6.33 9.54
C ALA A 82 18.50 6.86 10.87
N PRO A 83 18.93 8.14 10.91
CA PRO A 83 19.34 8.80 12.14
C PRO A 83 18.15 9.01 13.08
N LEU A 84 18.43 9.22 14.37
CA LEU A 84 17.41 9.68 15.31
C LEU A 84 16.87 11.05 14.86
N LEU A 85 15.55 11.20 14.90
CA LEU A 85 14.90 12.49 14.69
C LEU A 85 15.20 13.40 15.88
N LYS A 86 15.88 14.50 15.59
CA LYS A 86 16.15 15.55 16.60
C LYS A 86 15.01 16.56 16.54
N ALA A 87 14.22 16.58 17.60
CA ALA A 87 13.15 17.59 17.77
C ALA A 87 12.99 17.91 19.25
N ARG A 88 12.74 19.19 19.56
CA ARG A 88 12.44 19.64 20.91
C ARG A 88 11.13 18.98 21.38
N ASP A 89 11.08 18.60 22.63
CA ASP A 89 9.90 18.01 23.28
C ASP A 89 9.43 16.67 22.65
N LEU A 90 10.32 15.95 21.97
CA LEU A 90 10.08 14.61 21.47
C LEU A 90 10.83 13.58 22.34
N ASP A 91 10.12 12.93 23.25
CA ASP A 91 10.69 11.95 24.20
C ASP A 91 10.87 10.55 23.58
N GLU A 92 10.20 10.26 22.46
CA GLU A 92 10.22 8.97 21.80
C GLU A 92 11.34 8.88 20.74
N ASP A 93 12.03 7.73 20.66
CA ASP A 93 13.15 7.47 19.74
C ASP A 93 12.69 7.25 18.28
N PHE A 94 12.07 8.26 17.67
CA PHE A 94 11.75 8.21 16.25
C PHE A 94 13.00 8.36 15.38
N ARG A 95 13.03 7.60 14.29
CA ARG A 95 14.03 7.72 13.23
C ARG A 95 13.52 8.63 12.12
N LEU A 96 14.33 9.55 11.64
CA LEU A 96 14.03 10.43 10.52
C LEU A 96 14.18 9.66 9.21
N LEU A 97 13.06 9.23 8.62
CA LEU A 97 13.07 8.48 7.36
C LEU A 97 13.29 9.40 6.16
N THR A 98 12.58 10.52 6.13
CA THR A 98 12.76 11.57 5.11
C THR A 98 12.19 12.90 5.60
N GLU A 99 12.66 13.99 5.00
CA GLU A 99 12.16 15.35 5.25
C GLU A 99 12.17 16.15 3.95
N PHE A 100 11.08 16.85 3.66
CA PHE A 100 10.97 17.76 2.53
C PHE A 100 9.96 18.86 2.82
N ASN A 101 10.30 20.10 2.42
CA ASN A 101 9.45 21.29 2.57
C ASN A 101 8.85 21.44 3.99
N GLY A 102 9.66 21.20 5.03
CA GLY A 102 9.22 21.26 6.43
C GLY A 102 8.31 20.11 6.88
N THR A 103 7.98 19.18 6.01
CA THR A 103 7.27 17.95 6.38
C THR A 103 8.29 16.84 6.69
N VAL A 104 8.09 16.15 7.80
CA VAL A 104 8.91 15.05 8.28
C VAL A 104 8.11 13.76 8.19
N LEU A 105 8.69 12.70 7.64
CA LEU A 105 8.26 11.32 7.83
C LEU A 105 9.22 10.64 8.78
N ALA A 106 8.70 10.09 9.86
CA ALA A 106 9.50 9.38 10.85
C ALA A 106 8.88 8.03 11.18
N GLY A 107 9.71 7.12 11.69
CA GLY A 107 9.28 5.78 12.07
C GLY A 107 10.06 5.27 13.26
N ARG A 108 9.44 4.41 14.04
CA ARG A 108 10.09 3.67 15.12
C ARG A 108 9.48 2.28 15.29
N GLU A 109 10.26 1.39 15.86
CA GLU A 109 9.71 0.14 16.39
C GLU A 109 8.93 0.44 17.67
N THR A 110 7.78 -0.20 17.83
CA THR A 110 7.04 -0.13 19.08
C THR A 110 7.72 -1.00 20.15
N GLU A 111 7.44 -0.73 21.42
CA GLU A 111 8.03 -1.50 22.50
C GLU A 111 7.74 -3.01 22.33
N LYS A 112 8.75 -3.84 22.65
CA LYS A 112 8.68 -5.32 22.71
C LYS A 112 8.33 -6.03 21.39
N GLY A 113 8.62 -5.42 20.23
CA GLY A 113 8.40 -6.10 18.94
C GLY A 113 6.94 -6.24 18.52
N TYR A 114 6.06 -5.37 19.02
CA TYR A 114 4.64 -5.32 18.62
C TYR A 114 4.41 -4.57 17.30
N GLY A 115 5.43 -4.39 16.48
CA GLY A 115 5.34 -3.77 15.17
C GLY A 115 5.98 -2.39 15.10
N TYR A 116 5.51 -1.59 14.17
CA TYR A 116 6.09 -0.29 13.84
C TYR A 116 5.05 0.82 13.88
N LYS A 117 5.51 2.03 14.23
CA LYS A 117 4.71 3.24 14.24
C LYS A 117 5.37 4.25 13.32
N PHE A 118 4.60 4.78 12.40
CA PHE A 118 5.02 5.85 11.52
C PHE A 118 4.26 7.11 11.83
N VAL A 119 4.85 8.26 11.54
CA VAL A 119 4.22 9.54 11.77
C VAL A 119 4.73 10.56 10.76
N THR A 120 3.84 11.42 10.30
CA THR A 120 4.20 12.62 9.56
C THR A 120 4.00 13.84 10.46
N TRP A 121 4.97 14.73 10.48
CA TRP A 121 4.94 15.99 11.23
C TRP A 121 5.25 17.18 10.33
N GLN A 122 4.83 18.35 10.77
CA GLN A 122 5.39 19.62 10.28
C GLN A 122 6.45 20.12 11.26
N ARG A 123 7.57 20.63 10.70
CA ARG A 123 8.53 21.40 11.48
C ARG A 123 7.85 22.66 12.00
N ASP A 124 8.19 23.06 13.19
CA ASP A 124 7.85 24.39 13.70
C ASP A 124 8.59 25.49 12.93
N TYR A 125 8.25 26.74 13.21
CA TYR A 125 8.79 27.89 12.48
C TYR A 125 10.32 28.00 12.56
N ASP A 126 10.93 27.64 13.68
CA ASP A 126 12.38 27.70 13.90
C ASP A 126 13.10 26.38 13.52
N GLY A 127 12.36 25.36 13.08
CA GLY A 127 12.90 24.08 12.65
C GLY A 127 13.41 23.19 13.78
N THR A 128 13.23 23.60 15.05
CA THR A 128 13.77 22.87 16.22
C THR A 128 12.82 21.84 16.79
N GLY A 129 11.51 21.97 16.54
CA GLY A 129 10.45 21.06 16.97
C GLY A 129 9.67 20.46 15.83
N VAL A 130 8.69 19.63 16.16
CA VAL A 130 7.72 19.04 15.24
C VAL A 130 6.32 19.13 15.85
N GLY A 131 5.32 19.31 14.99
CA GLY A 131 3.92 19.41 15.39
C GLY A 131 2.97 18.85 14.35
N GLN A 132 1.65 18.93 14.64
CA GLN A 132 0.59 18.49 13.72
C GLN A 132 0.82 17.05 13.21
N GLY A 133 1.04 16.11 14.15
CA GLY A 133 1.36 14.74 13.84
C GLY A 133 0.16 13.93 13.34
N HIS A 134 0.32 13.22 12.21
CA HIS A 134 -0.56 12.17 11.78
C HIS A 134 0.12 10.82 12.02
N TYR A 135 -0.54 9.93 12.76
CA TYR A 135 0.04 8.68 13.25
C TYR A 135 -0.52 7.47 12.52
N TYR A 136 0.38 6.60 12.06
CA TYR A 136 0.08 5.39 11.32
C TYR A 136 0.70 4.18 12.02
N ILE A 137 -0.16 3.28 12.51
CA ILE A 137 0.29 2.03 13.13
C ILE A 137 0.34 0.97 12.05
N ASP A 138 1.53 0.40 11.80
CA ASP A 138 1.76 -0.65 10.80
C ASP A 138 1.38 -0.29 9.35
N ASN A 139 1.05 0.96 9.07
CA ASN A 139 0.65 1.40 7.73
C ASN A 139 1.67 2.39 7.16
N TYR A 140 2.81 1.85 6.72
CA TYR A 140 3.88 2.64 6.12
C TYR A 140 3.47 3.29 4.80
N THR A 141 2.66 2.59 3.99
CA THR A 141 2.18 3.11 2.71
C THR A 141 1.35 4.37 2.91
N ALA A 142 0.34 4.33 3.81
CA ALA A 142 -0.46 5.53 4.11
C ALA A 142 0.38 6.67 4.70
N ALA A 143 1.41 6.36 5.50
CA ALA A 143 2.32 7.37 6.01
C ALA A 143 3.15 8.04 4.89
N LYS A 144 3.59 7.28 3.88
CA LYS A 144 4.27 7.81 2.68
C LYS A 144 3.35 8.69 1.83
N GLU A 145 2.11 8.26 1.66
CA GLU A 145 1.09 9.02 0.91
C GLU A 145 0.80 10.36 1.58
N ASP A 146 0.52 10.36 2.89
CA ASP A 146 0.30 11.58 3.66
C ASP A 146 1.54 12.50 3.65
N PHE A 147 2.74 11.93 3.75
CA PHE A 147 3.97 12.71 3.60
C PHE A 147 4.06 13.37 2.23
N ALA A 148 3.78 12.64 1.15
CA ALA A 148 3.86 13.16 -0.21
C ALA A 148 2.86 14.31 -0.43
N GLU A 149 1.65 14.18 0.12
CA GLU A 149 0.62 15.21 0.06
C GLU A 149 1.03 16.45 0.89
N ARG A 150 1.39 16.27 2.16
CA ARG A 150 1.74 17.36 3.08
C ARG A 150 3.01 18.09 2.69
N ALA A 151 3.97 17.38 2.11
CA ALA A 151 5.21 17.95 1.58
C ALA A 151 5.00 18.70 0.25
N GLY A 152 3.82 18.60 -0.37
CA GLY A 152 3.51 19.21 -1.65
C GLY A 152 4.15 18.49 -2.84
N LEU A 153 4.61 17.25 -2.67
CA LEU A 153 5.15 16.42 -3.75
C LEU A 153 4.06 15.96 -4.71
N VAL A 154 2.85 15.71 -4.18
CA VAL A 154 1.66 15.37 -4.94
C VAL A 154 0.56 16.39 -4.60
N PRO A 155 0.05 17.16 -5.57
CA PRO A 155 -1.06 18.06 -5.36
C PRO A 155 -2.33 17.28 -4.99
N ARG A 156 -2.98 17.64 -3.89
CA ARG A 156 -4.18 16.99 -3.38
C ARG A 156 -5.35 17.02 -4.37
N ASP A 157 -5.47 18.09 -5.11
CA ASP A 157 -6.50 18.31 -6.13
C ASP A 157 -6.36 17.39 -7.37
N ARG A 158 -5.26 16.64 -7.46
CA ARG A 158 -5.02 15.62 -8.49
C ARG A 158 -5.20 14.18 -8.01
N LEU A 159 -5.61 14.00 -6.76
CA LEU A 159 -5.89 12.68 -6.17
C LEU A 159 -7.40 12.42 -6.23
N PHE A 160 -7.77 11.25 -6.74
CA PHE A 160 -9.15 10.78 -6.76
C PHE A 160 -9.31 9.61 -5.79
N THR A 161 -10.46 9.56 -5.08
CA THR A 161 -10.83 8.39 -4.28
C THR A 161 -11.30 7.24 -5.19
N ASN A 162 -11.36 6.02 -4.66
CA ASN A 162 -11.87 4.88 -5.42
C ASN A 162 -13.32 5.10 -5.89
N GLU A 163 -14.15 5.79 -5.09
CA GLU A 163 -15.52 6.18 -5.45
C GLU A 163 -15.52 7.16 -6.63
N GLN A 164 -14.64 8.15 -6.61
CA GLN A 164 -14.49 9.12 -7.71
C GLN A 164 -13.98 8.41 -8.97
N PHE A 165 -13.00 7.51 -8.85
CA PHE A 165 -12.56 6.69 -9.97
C PHE A 165 -13.70 5.82 -10.54
N THR A 166 -14.56 5.23 -9.68
CA THR A 166 -15.71 4.45 -10.12
C THR A 166 -16.68 5.30 -10.94
N GLU A 167 -16.97 6.52 -10.52
CA GLU A 167 -17.83 7.42 -11.27
C GLU A 167 -17.21 7.87 -12.60
N ILE A 168 -15.92 8.23 -12.60
CA ILE A 168 -15.20 8.59 -13.82
C ILE A 168 -15.21 7.40 -14.80
N TYR A 169 -14.89 6.20 -14.32
CA TYR A 169 -14.89 4.98 -15.14
C TYR A 169 -16.25 4.71 -15.75
N ARG A 170 -17.33 4.83 -14.96
CA ARG A 170 -18.72 4.69 -15.45
C ARG A 170 -19.04 5.70 -16.53
N CYS A 171 -18.66 6.97 -16.35
CA CYS A 171 -18.86 8.00 -17.36
C CYS A 171 -18.12 7.67 -18.66
N LEU A 172 -16.87 7.19 -18.58
CA LEU A 172 -16.08 6.79 -19.74
C LEU A 172 -16.73 5.62 -20.49
N ARG A 173 -17.17 4.58 -19.75
CA ARG A 173 -17.87 3.42 -20.35
C ARG A 173 -19.19 3.83 -21.01
N ASN A 174 -20.02 4.62 -20.34
CA ASN A 174 -21.27 5.10 -20.90
C ASN A 174 -21.05 5.96 -22.16
N THR A 175 -19.96 6.74 -22.21
CA THR A 175 -19.62 7.54 -23.39
C THR A 175 -19.23 6.64 -24.57
N MET A 176 -18.46 5.56 -24.31
CA MET A 176 -18.10 4.57 -25.35
C MET A 176 -19.30 3.79 -25.87
N ASP A 177 -20.28 3.48 -25.00
CA ASP A 177 -21.47 2.72 -25.32
C ASP A 177 -22.60 3.62 -25.92
N SER A 178 -22.40 4.94 -25.96
CA SER A 178 -23.40 5.89 -26.47
C SER A 178 -23.40 5.96 -28.00
N GLU A 179 -24.53 6.36 -28.58
CA GLU A 179 -24.67 6.60 -30.05
C GLU A 179 -23.97 7.89 -30.52
N HIS A 180 -23.19 8.56 -29.65
CA HIS A 180 -22.47 9.78 -30.01
C HIS A 180 -21.25 9.43 -30.87
N GLU A 181 -21.13 10.10 -32.02
CA GLU A 181 -19.95 9.98 -32.87
C GLU A 181 -18.74 10.57 -32.17
N LEU A 182 -17.83 9.68 -31.73
CA LEU A 182 -16.54 10.05 -31.20
C LEU A 182 -15.51 10.10 -32.33
N THR A 183 -14.57 11.03 -32.24
CA THR A 183 -13.41 10.98 -33.11
C THR A 183 -12.43 9.85 -32.65
N TYR A 184 -11.65 9.33 -33.57
CA TYR A 184 -10.65 8.30 -33.26
C TYR A 184 -9.71 8.69 -32.10
N GLU A 185 -9.33 9.98 -32.03
CA GLU A 185 -8.48 10.49 -30.94
C GLU A 185 -9.21 10.50 -29.59
N GLN A 186 -10.51 10.82 -29.60
CA GLN A 186 -11.33 10.76 -28.37
C GLN A 186 -11.53 9.33 -27.88
N GLU A 187 -11.86 8.39 -28.77
CA GLU A 187 -11.97 6.96 -28.41
C GLU A 187 -10.67 6.46 -27.79
N LYS A 188 -9.54 6.70 -28.43
CA LYS A 188 -8.23 6.28 -27.94
C LYS A 188 -7.87 6.91 -26.58
N LEU A 189 -8.25 8.17 -26.35
CA LEU A 189 -8.02 8.83 -25.07
C LEU A 189 -8.89 8.22 -23.97
N ILE A 190 -10.16 7.94 -24.25
CA ILE A 190 -11.10 7.30 -23.32
C ILE A 190 -10.61 5.90 -22.95
N GLU A 191 -10.25 5.07 -23.92
CA GLU A 191 -9.70 3.73 -23.69
C GLU A 191 -8.44 3.77 -22.82
N LYS A 192 -7.51 4.66 -23.13
CA LYS A 192 -6.29 4.84 -22.35
C LYS A 192 -6.59 5.24 -20.90
N THR A 193 -7.54 6.17 -20.72
CA THR A 193 -7.91 6.64 -19.38
C THR A 193 -8.59 5.53 -18.58
N ALA A 194 -9.51 4.77 -19.22
CA ALA A 194 -10.14 3.62 -18.59
C ALA A 194 -9.12 2.57 -18.14
N SER A 195 -8.16 2.23 -19.01
CA SER A 195 -7.06 1.30 -18.65
C SER A 195 -6.19 1.81 -17.51
N GLN A 196 -5.92 3.10 -17.42
CA GLN A 196 -5.19 3.68 -16.28
C GLN A 196 -5.97 3.55 -14.98
N ILE A 197 -7.29 3.74 -15.02
CA ILE A 197 -8.15 3.55 -13.84
C ILE A 197 -8.20 2.07 -13.44
N GLU A 198 -8.31 1.14 -14.38
CA GLU A 198 -8.27 -0.31 -14.11
C GLU A 198 -6.96 -0.74 -13.45
N CYS A 199 -5.83 -0.15 -13.87
CA CYS A 199 -4.55 -0.39 -13.21
C CYS A 199 -4.49 0.20 -11.79
N ALA A 200 -5.10 1.37 -11.55
CA ALA A 200 -5.10 2.04 -10.25
C ALA A 200 -6.09 1.39 -9.26
N VAL A 201 -7.20 0.85 -9.76
CA VAL A 201 -8.28 0.23 -8.97
C VAL A 201 -8.64 -1.11 -9.60
N PRO A 202 -7.93 -2.21 -9.27
CA PRO A 202 -8.10 -3.52 -9.93
C PRO A 202 -9.51 -4.10 -9.88
N ASP A 203 -10.30 -3.76 -8.85
CA ASP A 203 -11.70 -4.20 -8.66
C ASP A 203 -12.74 -3.22 -9.23
N ILE A 204 -12.35 -2.28 -10.10
CA ILE A 204 -13.22 -1.20 -10.61
C ILE A 204 -14.43 -1.72 -11.38
N GLN A 205 -14.27 -2.81 -12.13
CA GLN A 205 -15.35 -3.41 -12.91
C GLN A 205 -16.44 -4.01 -12.01
N ASP A 206 -16.03 -4.66 -10.90
CA ASP A 206 -16.96 -5.20 -9.90
C ASP A 206 -17.71 -4.08 -9.18
N ARG A 207 -17.05 -2.99 -8.85
CA ARG A 207 -17.64 -1.79 -8.24
C ARG A 207 -18.68 -1.13 -9.17
N ASP A 208 -18.39 -1.01 -10.46
CA ASP A 208 -19.35 -0.47 -11.44
C ASP A 208 -20.57 -1.39 -11.56
N GLY A 209 -20.39 -2.71 -11.58
CA GLY A 209 -21.47 -3.68 -11.62
C GLY A 209 -22.39 -3.62 -10.39
N GLN A 210 -21.83 -3.52 -9.19
CA GLN A 210 -22.60 -3.38 -7.94
C GLN A 210 -23.41 -2.09 -7.89
N ALA A 211 -22.87 -0.98 -8.36
CA ALA A 211 -23.56 0.30 -8.39
C ALA A 211 -24.73 0.30 -9.40
N LYS A 212 -24.58 -0.35 -10.57
CA LYS A 212 -25.67 -0.56 -11.53
C LYS A 212 -26.82 -1.41 -10.93
N GLY A 213 -26.49 -2.46 -10.19
CA GLY A 213 -27.46 -3.30 -9.50
C GLY A 213 -28.24 -2.58 -8.39
N MET A 214 -27.62 -1.63 -7.67
CA MET A 214 -28.30 -0.81 -6.67
C MET A 214 -29.23 0.24 -7.31
N ALA A 215 -28.82 0.89 -8.40
CA ALA A 215 -29.63 1.87 -9.10
C ALA A 215 -30.92 1.25 -9.68
N GLN A 216 -30.87 0.02 -10.19
CA GLN A 216 -32.06 -0.70 -10.67
C GLN A 216 -33.03 -1.09 -9.55
N LYS A 217 -32.55 -1.36 -8.33
CA LYS A 217 -33.42 -1.67 -7.17
C LYS A 217 -34.14 -0.47 -6.59
N LEU A 218 -33.65 0.75 -6.83
CA LEU A 218 -34.27 2.01 -6.36
C LEU A 218 -35.27 2.58 -7.37
N SER A 219 -35.39 1.99 -8.56
CA SER A 219 -36.28 2.45 -9.66
C SER A 219 -37.53 1.61 -9.79
N ILE A 220 -37.82 0.72 -8.83
CA ILE A 220 -39.02 -0.08 -8.69
C ILE A 220 -39.76 0.37 -7.44
#